data_1d07eda75b50f8c34f1b94a4a97a3419
#
_entry.id   1d07eda75b50f8c34f1b94a4a97a3419
#
_cell.length_a   1.000
_cell.length_b   1.000
_cell.length_c   1.000
_cell.angle_alpha   90.00
_cell.angle_beta   90.00
_cell.angle_gamma   90.00
#
_symmetry.space_group_name_H-M   'P 1'
#
loop_
_entity.id
_entity.type
_entity.pdbx_description
1 polymer ?
#
loop_
_entity_poly.entity_id
_entity_poly.type
_entity_poly.pdbx_seq_one_letter_code
_entity_poly.pdbx_strand_id
1 'polypeptide(L)'
;MTTDAPDTPRPTLSAAPSRRSVLRAGLAGWTLLAVPGSTLTGGTGAAWAAPSAPRGNPFTLGVASGEPTSDAVVLWTRLATDPLAEDGLGGMGERTTAVEWEVAADQGFGQVARRGVETTGPELGHSVHVELAGLEPGREYFYRFRAGTEISPAGRTRTAPPLAQLRPLTMCFTSCSQYEHGFFTAYARLAEEEPDLVLHLGDYLYEYTADDYVAPGGNVRDHVGPEMETLANYRQRHAQYKSDADLQAAHAVAPWLVVWDDHELDNNWADEIPENPESPQPNFLARRAAALRVYWENMPLRAAQRPNGIDMQLYRRVSWGRMATFHMLDTRQYRSDQPCGDEFNTDCAERSDLAGSLPGSEQERWIAEGFRDSRARWDVLGQQVFFSQVDFTPGPGRGFNPDAWDGAPHSRDRVVDSWVAAKARNVVVLTGDVHAHWAADVKQRFDDPASPVVGTELVSSSITSGGDGSETRPNTAAYLADNPHLRFYNNRRGYVRTRFTPNEMTADFRVLPYVKQAGAPVETRATFVVEDRRPGFHPA
;
A
#
# COMPACT_ATOMS: atom_id res chain seq x y z
N MET A 1 -39.21 53.37 -18.45
CA MET A 1 -39.89 53.22 -17.15
C MET A 1 -39.13 52.19 -16.37
N THR A 2 -38.33 52.71 -15.50
CA THR A 2 -37.44 51.99 -14.55
C THR A 2 -38.25 51.55 -13.37
N THR A 3 -38.09 50.31 -12.93
CA THR A 3 -38.52 49.89 -11.57
C THR A 3 -37.38 49.17 -10.91
N ASP A 4 -36.83 49.83 -9.91
CA ASP A 4 -35.82 49.32 -8.96
C ASP A 4 -36.38 48.15 -8.16
N ALA A 5 -35.56 47.12 -7.93
CA ALA A 5 -35.75 46.09 -6.92
C ALA A 5 -34.66 46.24 -5.83
N PRO A 6 -34.96 46.02 -4.55
CA PRO A 6 -34.11 46.42 -3.44
C PRO A 6 -32.96 45.43 -3.16
N ASP A 7 -31.86 46.05 -2.78
CA ASP A 7 -30.61 45.46 -2.36
C ASP A 7 -30.73 44.66 -1.06
N THR A 8 -30.39 43.38 -1.07
CA THR A 8 -30.26 42.57 0.14
C THR A 8 -28.78 42.44 0.51
N PRO A 9 -28.40 42.65 1.78
CA PRO A 9 -26.98 42.60 2.17
C PRO A 9 -26.47 41.17 2.27
N ARG A 10 -25.30 40.94 1.63
CA ARG A 10 -24.53 39.70 1.72
C ARG A 10 -23.97 39.51 3.13
N PRO A 11 -23.98 38.28 3.69
CA PRO A 11 -23.30 38.00 4.95
C PRO A 11 -21.77 37.98 4.75
N THR A 12 -21.08 38.71 5.61
CA THR A 12 -19.61 38.72 5.73
C THR A 12 -19.12 37.38 6.27
N LEU A 13 -18.29 36.69 5.49
CA LEU A 13 -17.56 35.49 5.90
C LEU A 13 -16.54 35.87 7.00
N SER A 14 -16.73 35.27 8.18
CA SER A 14 -15.79 35.33 9.29
C SER A 14 -14.56 34.48 8.94
N ALA A 15 -13.39 35.08 8.97
CA ALA A 15 -12.11 34.42 8.72
C ALA A 15 -11.82 33.35 9.78
N ALA A 16 -11.50 32.14 9.34
CA ALA A 16 -11.03 31.05 10.20
C ALA A 16 -9.65 31.38 10.81
N PRO A 17 -9.37 31.00 12.07
CA PRO A 17 -8.10 31.31 12.72
C PRO A 17 -6.96 30.46 12.16
N SER A 18 -5.82 31.10 11.90
CA SER A 18 -4.62 30.50 11.37
C SER A 18 -3.96 29.53 12.37
N ARG A 19 -3.36 28.45 11.86
CA ARG A 19 -2.69 27.36 12.61
C ARG A 19 -1.49 27.76 13.50
N ARG A 20 -1.21 29.05 13.71
CA ARG A 20 -0.10 29.55 14.53
C ARG A 20 -0.41 29.85 16.00
N SER A 21 -1.63 29.66 16.47
CA SER A 21 -2.07 30.05 17.82
C SER A 21 -2.15 28.92 18.85
N VAL A 22 -1.80 27.67 18.52
CA VAL A 22 -1.98 26.51 19.43
C VAL A 22 -0.68 26.07 20.14
N LEU A 23 0.44 26.73 19.92
CA LEU A 23 1.75 26.33 20.48
C LEU A 23 2.24 27.21 21.64
N ARG A 24 1.36 27.76 22.49
CA ARG A 24 1.76 28.43 23.75
C ARG A 24 0.74 28.24 24.86
N ALA A 25 0.53 27.02 25.37
CA ALA A 25 -0.02 26.81 26.72
C ALA A 25 0.25 25.36 27.14
N GLY A 26 1.22 25.10 27.99
CA GLY A 26 1.44 23.76 28.53
C GLY A 26 2.76 23.54 29.26
N LEU A 27 3.23 24.51 30.04
CA LEU A 27 4.25 24.26 31.07
C LEU A 27 3.73 24.85 32.38
N ALA A 28 3.02 24.05 33.18
CA ALA A 28 2.78 24.34 34.58
C ALA A 28 3.00 23.04 35.37
N GLY A 29 3.91 23.14 36.32
CA GLY A 29 4.49 22.04 37.04
C GLY A 29 3.54 21.24 37.93
N TRP A 30 3.89 19.98 38.13
CA TRP A 30 3.35 19.13 39.15
C TRP A 30 4.25 19.15 40.40
N THR A 31 3.76 19.79 41.45
CA THR A 31 4.32 19.65 42.80
C THR A 31 3.72 18.42 43.48
N LEU A 32 4.59 17.53 43.86
CA LEU A 32 4.26 16.39 44.74
C LEU A 32 3.88 16.89 46.14
N LEU A 33 2.66 16.67 46.57
CA LEU A 33 2.23 16.76 47.97
C LEU A 33 2.10 15.33 48.53
N ALA A 34 2.99 14.99 49.44
CA ALA A 34 2.90 13.79 50.25
C ALA A 34 1.85 14.00 51.37
N VAL A 35 0.88 13.12 51.48
CA VAL A 35 -0.08 13.05 52.60
C VAL A 35 0.14 11.75 53.35
N PRO A 36 0.29 11.75 54.69
CA PRO A 36 0.50 10.52 55.45
C PRO A 36 -0.82 9.83 55.83
N GLY A 37 -0.81 8.54 55.70
CA GLY A 37 -1.52 7.52 56.51
C GLY A 37 -3.00 7.68 56.80
N SER A 38 -3.83 6.91 56.07
CA SER A 38 -5.15 6.49 56.55
C SER A 38 -5.32 5.00 56.30
N THR A 39 -5.53 4.26 57.33
CA THR A 39 -5.90 2.83 57.32
C THR A 39 -7.30 2.68 56.72
N LEU A 40 -7.39 2.10 55.52
CA LEU A 40 -8.64 1.74 54.89
C LEU A 40 -9.03 0.33 55.28
N THR A 41 -10.08 0.26 56.06
CA THR A 41 -10.91 -0.95 56.33
C THR A 41 -11.57 -1.43 55.03
N GLY A 42 -11.62 -2.74 54.85
CA GLY A 42 -12.04 -3.47 53.67
C GLY A 42 -13.32 -3.00 52.99
N GLY A 43 -13.13 -2.52 51.78
CA GLY A 43 -14.18 -2.45 50.76
C GLY A 43 -14.00 -3.64 49.81
N THR A 44 -15.04 -4.45 49.64
CA THR A 44 -15.11 -5.50 48.61
C THR A 44 -14.93 -4.85 47.24
N GLY A 45 -13.70 -4.83 46.75
CA GLY A 45 -13.40 -4.38 45.41
C GLY A 45 -14.15 -5.26 44.41
N ALA A 46 -14.96 -4.63 43.55
CA ALA A 46 -15.50 -5.30 42.40
C ALA A 46 -14.30 -5.86 41.61
N ALA A 47 -14.16 -7.20 41.62
CA ALA A 47 -13.18 -7.87 40.80
C ALA A 47 -13.53 -7.49 39.33
N TRP A 48 -12.63 -6.81 38.66
CA TRP A 48 -12.70 -6.66 37.21
C TRP A 48 -12.79 -8.07 36.67
N ALA A 49 -13.87 -8.38 35.93
CA ALA A 49 -13.99 -9.65 35.25
C ALA A 49 -12.75 -9.78 34.34
N ALA A 50 -11.97 -10.83 34.58
CA ALA A 50 -10.84 -11.13 33.70
C ALA A 50 -11.37 -11.25 32.28
N PRO A 51 -10.72 -10.61 31.26
CA PRO A 51 -11.15 -10.72 29.87
C PRO A 51 -11.35 -12.19 29.53
N SER A 52 -12.54 -12.56 29.04
CA SER A 52 -12.84 -13.94 28.69
C SER A 52 -11.99 -14.36 27.50
N ALA A 53 -11.18 -15.41 27.66
CA ALA A 53 -10.42 -15.98 26.54
C ALA A 53 -11.36 -16.38 25.39
N PRO A 54 -10.93 -16.21 24.12
CA PRO A 54 -11.67 -16.71 22.97
C PRO A 54 -11.92 -18.20 23.07
N ARG A 55 -13.04 -18.69 22.52
CA ARG A 55 -13.27 -20.13 22.37
C ARG A 55 -12.72 -20.57 21.02
N GLY A 56 -11.65 -21.34 21.02
CA GLY A 56 -10.91 -21.78 19.84
C GLY A 56 -9.74 -20.84 19.48
N ASN A 57 -8.96 -21.24 18.49
CA ASN A 57 -7.82 -20.45 18.02
C ASN A 57 -8.30 -19.15 17.32
N PRO A 58 -8.02 -17.95 17.86
CA PRO A 58 -8.45 -16.70 17.25
C PRO A 58 -7.46 -16.14 16.23
N PHE A 59 -6.29 -16.75 16.03
CA PHE A 59 -5.23 -16.27 15.13
C PHE A 59 -5.33 -16.82 13.71
N THR A 60 -6.55 -17.01 13.22
CA THR A 60 -6.84 -17.59 11.91
C THR A 60 -6.43 -16.71 10.72
N LEU A 61 -6.20 -15.42 10.97
CA LEU A 61 -5.80 -14.44 9.95
C LEU A 61 -4.29 -14.16 9.94
N GLY A 62 -3.52 -14.95 10.70
CA GLY A 62 -2.07 -14.85 10.74
C GLY A 62 -1.54 -13.61 11.47
N VAL A 63 -0.29 -13.28 11.18
CA VAL A 63 0.44 -12.14 11.75
C VAL A 63 1.15 -11.37 10.64
N ALA A 64 1.38 -10.06 10.86
CA ALA A 64 2.11 -9.22 9.92
C ALA A 64 2.99 -8.22 10.66
N SER A 65 4.01 -7.68 9.99
CA SER A 65 4.75 -6.52 10.46
C SER A 65 4.93 -5.52 9.34
N GLY A 66 5.19 -4.25 9.68
CA GLY A 66 5.39 -3.20 8.69
C GLY A 66 6.10 -1.98 9.23
N GLU A 67 6.22 -0.96 8.38
CA GLU A 67 6.72 0.37 8.73
C GLU A 67 8.07 0.37 9.46
N PRO A 68 9.09 -0.36 8.95
CA PRO A 68 10.37 -0.46 9.63
C PRO A 68 11.13 0.86 9.63
N THR A 69 11.51 1.31 10.84
CA THR A 69 12.52 2.37 11.01
C THR A 69 13.80 1.76 11.58
N SER A 70 14.82 2.59 11.83
CA SER A 70 16.07 2.08 12.41
C SER A 70 15.91 1.49 13.82
N ASP A 71 14.85 1.81 14.52
CA ASP A 71 14.63 1.39 15.90
C ASP A 71 13.20 0.93 16.21
N ALA A 72 12.33 0.87 15.19
CA ALA A 72 10.92 0.56 15.38
C ALA A 72 10.32 -0.24 14.22
N VAL A 73 9.25 -0.99 14.53
CA VAL A 73 8.37 -1.69 13.58
C VAL A 73 6.94 -1.63 14.08
N VAL A 74 5.97 -1.82 13.19
CA VAL A 74 4.59 -2.13 13.56
C VAL A 74 4.41 -3.64 13.51
N LEU A 75 3.81 -4.24 14.55
CA LEU A 75 3.37 -5.63 14.55
C LEU A 75 1.85 -5.65 14.50
N TRP A 76 1.30 -6.58 13.76
CA TRP A 76 -0.13 -6.70 13.52
C TRP A 76 -0.62 -8.14 13.66
N THR A 77 -1.83 -8.27 14.20
CA THR A 77 -2.70 -9.45 14.07
C THR A 77 -4.16 -9.01 14.17
N ARG A 78 -5.09 -9.89 13.81
CA ARG A 78 -6.52 -9.69 14.02
C ARG A 78 -7.13 -10.97 14.56
N LEU A 79 -7.91 -10.85 15.63
CA LEU A 79 -8.56 -12.00 16.23
C LEU A 79 -9.84 -12.34 15.47
N ALA A 80 -9.96 -13.59 15.05
CA ALA A 80 -11.14 -14.13 14.38
C ALA A 80 -11.26 -15.63 14.65
N THR A 81 -12.33 -16.07 15.31
CA THR A 81 -12.66 -17.50 15.48
C THR A 81 -13.56 -18.03 14.38
N ASP A 82 -14.26 -17.12 13.69
CA ASP A 82 -15.04 -17.34 12.47
C ASP A 82 -14.76 -16.18 11.51
N PRO A 83 -13.70 -16.27 10.67
CA PRO A 83 -13.23 -15.17 9.84
C PRO A 83 -14.28 -14.58 8.90
N LEU A 84 -15.23 -15.40 8.44
CA LEU A 84 -16.22 -15.05 7.43
C LEU A 84 -17.58 -14.65 8.01
N ALA A 85 -17.67 -14.44 9.34
CA ALA A 85 -18.89 -13.97 9.99
C ALA A 85 -19.41 -12.68 9.33
N GLU A 86 -20.71 -12.66 8.99
CA GLU A 86 -21.36 -11.58 8.22
C GLU A 86 -21.35 -10.23 8.95
N ASP A 87 -21.23 -10.23 10.28
CA ASP A 87 -21.14 -9.00 11.08
C ASP A 87 -19.76 -8.30 10.97
N GLY A 88 -18.79 -8.94 10.31
CA GLY A 88 -17.42 -8.46 10.18
C GLY A 88 -16.60 -8.50 11.48
N LEU A 89 -17.13 -9.12 12.56
CA LEU A 89 -16.46 -9.21 13.85
C LEU A 89 -15.70 -10.54 14.05
N GLY A 90 -15.65 -11.37 13.00
CA GLY A 90 -14.82 -12.60 13.00
C GLY A 90 -15.21 -13.62 14.07
N GLY A 91 -16.50 -13.69 14.47
CA GLY A 91 -16.96 -14.57 15.54
C GLY A 91 -16.54 -14.15 16.95
N MET A 92 -15.88 -13.01 17.11
CA MET A 92 -15.45 -12.48 18.42
C MET A 92 -16.57 -11.73 19.14
N GLY A 93 -17.57 -11.20 18.41
CA GLY A 93 -18.71 -10.44 18.96
C GLY A 93 -18.28 -9.15 19.68
N GLU A 94 -19.05 -8.74 20.67
CA GLU A 94 -18.89 -7.46 21.40
C GLU A 94 -17.84 -7.52 22.54
N ARG A 95 -17.03 -8.57 22.60
CA ARG A 95 -16.09 -8.73 23.72
C ARG A 95 -14.78 -7.98 23.49
N THR A 96 -14.25 -7.41 24.56
CA THR A 96 -12.90 -6.87 24.61
C THR A 96 -11.92 -7.98 25.03
N THR A 97 -10.79 -8.09 24.32
CA THR A 97 -9.78 -9.14 24.55
C THR A 97 -8.41 -8.50 24.78
N ALA A 98 -7.73 -8.94 25.84
CA ALA A 98 -6.33 -8.64 26.07
C ALA A 98 -5.46 -9.59 25.23
N VAL A 99 -4.52 -9.05 24.49
CA VAL A 99 -3.60 -9.77 23.62
C VAL A 99 -2.17 -9.46 24.06
N GLU A 100 -1.51 -10.46 24.58
CA GLU A 100 -0.10 -10.36 24.91
C GLU A 100 0.74 -10.49 23.62
N TRP A 101 1.87 -9.82 23.59
CA TRP A 101 2.84 -9.92 22.49
C TRP A 101 4.26 -10.02 23.04
N GLU A 102 5.11 -10.74 22.31
CA GLU A 102 6.55 -10.79 22.59
C GLU A 102 7.37 -10.77 21.31
N VAL A 103 8.54 -10.15 21.40
CA VAL A 103 9.54 -10.04 20.34
C VAL A 103 10.86 -10.57 20.85
N ALA A 104 11.48 -11.46 20.10
CA ALA A 104 12.73 -12.11 20.44
C ALA A 104 13.80 -11.93 19.36
N ALA A 105 15.06 -12.07 19.75
CA ALA A 105 16.20 -12.06 18.85
C ALA A 105 16.44 -13.43 18.16
N ASP A 106 15.70 -14.45 18.57
CA ASP A 106 15.80 -15.82 18.05
C ASP A 106 14.41 -16.42 17.84
N GLN A 107 14.28 -17.29 16.84
CA GLN A 107 13.02 -17.94 16.47
C GLN A 107 12.44 -18.83 17.58
N GLY A 108 13.27 -19.34 18.47
CA GLY A 108 12.86 -20.15 19.62
C GLY A 108 12.33 -19.34 20.81
N PHE A 109 12.34 -18.00 20.72
CA PHE A 109 11.95 -17.09 21.82
C PHE A 109 12.72 -17.28 23.11
N GLY A 110 13.97 -17.77 23.02
CA GLY A 110 14.87 -17.90 24.17
C GLY A 110 15.44 -16.54 24.62
N GLN A 111 15.53 -15.56 23.72
CA GLN A 111 16.07 -14.23 23.96
C GLN A 111 15.01 -13.16 23.70
N VAL A 112 14.04 -13.05 24.61
CA VAL A 112 12.96 -12.05 24.49
C VAL A 112 13.52 -10.65 24.67
N ALA A 113 13.42 -9.82 23.62
CA ALA A 113 13.88 -8.44 23.62
C ALA A 113 12.82 -7.49 24.20
N ARG A 114 11.54 -7.71 23.88
CA ARG A 114 10.40 -6.87 24.30
C ARG A 114 9.15 -7.74 24.47
N ARG A 115 8.25 -7.28 25.35
CA ARG A 115 6.91 -7.86 25.52
C ARG A 115 5.94 -6.80 26.01
N GLY A 116 4.66 -7.02 25.79
CA GLY A 116 3.61 -6.13 26.27
C GLY A 116 2.22 -6.75 26.11
N VAL A 117 1.21 -5.94 26.33
CA VAL A 117 -0.20 -6.32 26.23
C VAL A 117 -0.94 -5.18 25.54
N GLU A 118 -1.73 -5.52 24.53
CA GLU A 118 -2.68 -4.62 23.88
C GLU A 118 -4.10 -5.12 24.15
N THR A 119 -5.06 -4.20 24.07
CA THR A 119 -6.48 -4.53 24.22
C THR A 119 -7.19 -4.20 22.91
N THR A 120 -8.00 -5.13 22.42
CA THR A 120 -8.80 -4.95 21.21
C THR A 120 -10.25 -5.35 21.40
N GLY A 121 -11.14 -4.80 20.57
CA GLY A 121 -12.57 -5.02 20.62
C GLY A 121 -13.25 -4.76 19.28
N PRO A 122 -14.60 -4.77 19.25
CA PRO A 122 -15.40 -4.61 18.04
C PRO A 122 -15.18 -3.27 17.33
N GLU A 123 -14.82 -2.23 18.07
CA GLU A 123 -14.53 -0.90 17.53
C GLU A 123 -13.30 -0.88 16.61
N LEU A 124 -12.38 -1.85 16.77
CA LEU A 124 -11.20 -2.06 15.92
C LEU A 124 -11.33 -3.30 15.03
N GLY A 125 -12.54 -3.88 14.91
CA GLY A 125 -12.72 -5.16 14.22
C GLY A 125 -11.84 -6.28 14.79
N HIS A 126 -11.47 -6.17 16.09
CA HIS A 126 -10.56 -7.06 16.82
C HIS A 126 -9.13 -7.08 16.26
N SER A 127 -8.70 -6.05 15.52
CA SER A 127 -7.30 -5.90 15.10
C SER A 127 -6.42 -5.38 16.24
N VAL A 128 -5.16 -5.76 16.20
CA VAL A 128 -4.12 -5.35 17.15
C VAL A 128 -2.97 -4.73 16.38
N HIS A 129 -2.59 -3.50 16.76
CA HIS A 129 -1.41 -2.81 16.25
C HIS A 129 -0.47 -2.51 17.40
N VAL A 130 0.77 -2.96 17.28
CA VAL A 130 1.83 -2.67 18.26
C VAL A 130 2.88 -1.82 17.59
N GLU A 131 2.95 -0.52 17.91
CA GLU A 131 4.06 0.33 17.49
C GLU A 131 5.24 0.13 18.43
N LEU A 132 6.11 -0.80 18.07
CA LEU A 132 7.24 -1.18 18.88
C LEU A 132 8.47 -0.36 18.55
N ALA A 133 9.00 0.36 19.53
CA ALA A 133 10.23 1.16 19.44
C ALA A 133 11.33 0.66 20.38
N GLY A 134 12.55 1.20 20.21
CA GLY A 134 13.70 0.88 21.04
C GLY A 134 14.34 -0.47 20.71
N LEU A 135 14.21 -0.91 19.47
CA LEU A 135 14.91 -2.06 18.92
C LEU A 135 16.31 -1.66 18.40
N GLU A 136 17.21 -2.65 18.26
CA GLU A 136 18.52 -2.41 17.66
C GLU A 136 18.42 -2.21 16.14
N PRO A 137 19.15 -1.26 15.55
CA PRO A 137 19.08 -0.98 14.13
C PRO A 137 19.66 -2.10 13.24
N GLY A 138 18.98 -2.34 12.09
CA GLY A 138 19.44 -3.29 11.08
C GLY A 138 19.46 -4.74 11.56
N ARG A 139 18.60 -5.08 12.51
CA ARG A 139 18.55 -6.38 13.14
C ARG A 139 17.24 -7.11 12.84
N GLU A 140 17.33 -8.41 12.68
CA GLU A 140 16.21 -9.33 12.56
C GLU A 140 15.64 -9.67 13.93
N TYR A 141 14.31 -9.83 13.98
CA TYR A 141 13.56 -10.23 15.15
C TYR A 141 12.42 -11.18 14.75
N PHE A 142 11.96 -11.97 15.74
CA PHE A 142 10.80 -12.84 15.64
C PHE A 142 9.75 -12.36 16.63
N TYR A 143 8.47 -12.43 16.25
CA TYR A 143 7.37 -11.96 17.08
C TYR A 143 6.19 -12.91 17.05
N ARG A 144 5.38 -12.92 18.12
CA ARG A 144 4.15 -13.68 18.22
C ARG A 144 3.19 -13.01 19.21
N PHE A 145 1.93 -13.42 19.14
CA PHE A 145 0.85 -12.95 20.01
C PHE A 145 0.27 -14.10 20.81
N ARG A 146 -0.37 -13.77 21.95
CA ARG A 146 -1.09 -14.72 22.79
C ARG A 146 -2.41 -14.10 23.23
N ALA A 147 -3.53 -14.86 23.10
CA ALA A 147 -4.84 -14.52 23.61
C ALA A 147 -5.37 -15.67 24.46
N GLY A 148 -5.36 -15.50 25.77
CA GLY A 148 -5.61 -16.60 26.72
C GLY A 148 -4.55 -17.70 26.62
N THR A 149 -4.96 -18.91 26.20
CA THR A 149 -4.06 -20.07 26.02
C THR A 149 -3.53 -20.20 24.59
N GLU A 150 -4.17 -19.53 23.64
CA GLU A 150 -3.83 -19.66 22.23
C GLU A 150 -2.66 -18.74 21.86
N ILE A 151 -1.73 -19.28 21.06
CA ILE A 151 -0.53 -18.58 20.58
C ILE A 151 -0.58 -18.54 19.05
N SER A 152 -0.30 -17.37 18.48
CA SER A 152 -0.23 -17.19 17.03
C SER A 152 0.97 -17.92 16.39
N PRO A 153 0.97 -18.12 15.07
CA PRO A 153 2.21 -18.36 14.34
C PRO A 153 3.25 -17.30 14.69
N ALA A 154 4.54 -17.65 14.58
CA ALA A 154 5.62 -16.70 14.69
C ALA A 154 5.83 -15.96 13.36
N GLY A 155 5.96 -14.64 13.42
CA GLY A 155 6.40 -13.83 12.28
C GLY A 155 7.87 -13.42 12.44
N ARG A 156 8.52 -13.15 11.33
CA ARG A 156 9.86 -12.58 11.22
C ARG A 156 9.73 -11.10 10.82
N THR A 157 10.50 -10.24 11.43
CA THR A 157 10.55 -8.81 11.10
C THR A 157 11.98 -8.29 11.15
N ARG A 158 12.19 -7.08 10.66
CA ARG A 158 13.51 -6.46 10.66
C ARG A 158 13.41 -4.96 10.81
N THR A 159 14.30 -4.36 11.61
CA THR A 159 14.50 -2.91 11.65
C THR A 159 15.36 -2.46 10.48
N ALA A 160 15.13 -1.26 9.97
CA ALA A 160 15.99 -0.64 8.97
C ALA A 160 17.40 -0.39 9.54
N PRO A 161 18.45 -0.36 8.71
CA PRO A 161 19.78 0.04 9.13
C PRO A 161 19.82 1.49 9.65
N PRO A 162 20.82 1.86 10.46
CA PRO A 162 21.04 3.26 10.83
C PRO A 162 21.12 4.18 9.60
N LEU A 163 20.58 5.40 9.70
CA LEU A 163 20.48 6.36 8.58
C LEU A 163 21.81 6.66 7.86
N ALA A 164 22.94 6.50 8.54
CA ALA A 164 24.27 6.71 7.93
C ALA A 164 24.81 5.51 7.15
N GLN A 165 24.20 4.33 7.26
CA GLN A 165 24.73 3.10 6.69
C GLN A 165 24.17 2.79 5.30
N LEU A 166 25.05 2.28 4.43
CA LEU A 166 24.76 1.76 3.10
C LEU A 166 24.75 0.22 3.14
N ARG A 167 23.75 -0.38 3.82
CA ARG A 167 23.58 -1.84 3.78
C ARG A 167 22.74 -2.24 2.57
N PRO A 168 23.13 -3.27 1.83
CA PRO A 168 22.31 -3.83 0.77
C PRO A 168 20.89 -4.16 1.27
N LEU A 169 19.92 -4.05 0.35
CA LEU A 169 18.53 -4.36 0.59
C LEU A 169 18.05 -5.33 -0.47
N THR A 170 17.54 -6.49 -0.08
CA THR A 170 16.78 -7.38 -0.97
C THR A 170 15.31 -7.24 -0.63
N MET A 171 14.50 -6.90 -1.60
CA MET A 171 13.06 -6.74 -1.40
C MET A 171 12.26 -7.32 -2.56
N CYS A 172 11.00 -7.63 -2.28
CA CYS A 172 10.03 -7.96 -3.31
C CYS A 172 8.94 -6.90 -3.35
N PHE A 173 8.37 -6.64 -4.54
CA PHE A 173 7.16 -5.85 -4.65
C PHE A 173 6.15 -6.51 -5.58
N THR A 174 4.88 -6.24 -5.33
CA THR A 174 3.74 -6.86 -5.99
C THR A 174 2.47 -6.02 -5.85
N SER A 175 1.39 -6.42 -6.55
CA SER A 175 0.06 -5.81 -6.51
C SER A 175 -1.00 -6.79 -7.00
N CYS A 176 -2.28 -6.39 -6.97
CA CYS A 176 -3.37 -6.98 -7.76
C CYS A 176 -3.65 -8.46 -7.46
N SER A 177 -4.27 -8.70 -6.31
CA SER A 177 -4.49 -10.05 -5.77
C SER A 177 -5.96 -10.49 -5.88
N GLN A 178 -6.58 -10.45 -7.08
CA GLN A 178 -7.97 -10.86 -7.25
C GLN A 178 -8.17 -12.34 -6.85
N TYR A 179 -8.93 -12.53 -5.76
CA TYR A 179 -9.09 -13.83 -5.10
C TYR A 179 -9.68 -14.91 -6.01
N GLU A 180 -10.66 -14.54 -6.81
CA GLU A 180 -11.39 -15.49 -7.66
C GLU A 180 -10.57 -15.98 -8.85
N HIS A 181 -9.59 -15.16 -9.30
CA HIS A 181 -8.84 -15.41 -10.53
C HIS A 181 -7.73 -16.48 -10.39
N GLY A 182 -7.35 -16.85 -9.17
CA GLY A 182 -6.27 -17.80 -8.95
C GLY A 182 -5.95 -18.09 -7.49
N PHE A 183 -5.07 -19.04 -7.25
CA PHE A 183 -4.47 -19.34 -5.96
C PHE A 183 -3.27 -18.42 -5.70
N PHE A 184 -3.05 -18.04 -4.46
CA PHE A 184 -2.02 -17.08 -4.08
C PHE A 184 -0.59 -17.65 -4.04
N THR A 185 -0.31 -18.66 -4.86
CA THR A 185 1.01 -19.34 -4.93
C THR A 185 2.17 -18.37 -5.16
N ALA A 186 1.95 -17.23 -5.83
CA ALA A 186 2.98 -16.21 -5.98
C ALA A 186 3.44 -15.64 -4.64
N TYR A 187 2.54 -15.50 -3.65
CA TYR A 187 2.91 -15.10 -2.28
C TYR A 187 3.73 -16.18 -1.55
N ALA A 188 3.40 -17.47 -1.74
CA ALA A 188 4.25 -18.55 -1.19
C ALA A 188 5.68 -18.47 -1.75
N ARG A 189 5.82 -18.26 -3.07
CA ARG A 189 7.13 -18.13 -3.72
C ARG A 189 7.88 -16.87 -3.27
N LEU A 190 7.16 -15.76 -3.07
CA LEU A 190 7.72 -14.54 -2.49
C LEU A 190 8.24 -14.78 -1.07
N ALA A 191 7.51 -15.51 -0.25
CA ALA A 191 7.94 -15.87 1.10
C ALA A 191 9.23 -16.72 1.11
N GLU A 192 9.38 -17.63 0.16
CA GLU A 192 10.59 -18.46 -0.02
C GLU A 192 11.85 -17.64 -0.39
N GLU A 193 11.70 -16.41 -0.92
CA GLU A 193 12.83 -15.51 -1.19
C GLU A 193 13.44 -14.89 0.09
N GLU A 194 12.75 -14.99 1.23
CA GLU A 194 13.13 -14.41 2.54
C GLU A 194 13.58 -12.93 2.45
N PRO A 195 12.78 -12.03 1.82
CA PRO A 195 13.18 -10.65 1.61
C PRO A 195 13.40 -9.90 2.93
N ASP A 196 14.16 -8.79 2.87
CA ASP A 196 14.30 -7.85 3.97
C ASP A 196 13.05 -6.96 4.13
N LEU A 197 12.30 -6.74 3.04
CA LEU A 197 11.16 -5.85 2.94
C LEU A 197 10.23 -6.31 1.81
N VAL A 198 8.92 -6.15 1.98
CA VAL A 198 7.93 -6.34 0.91
C VAL A 198 7.18 -5.04 0.68
N LEU A 199 6.97 -4.65 -0.58
CA LEU A 199 6.05 -3.57 -0.95
C LEU A 199 4.81 -4.16 -1.62
N HIS A 200 3.63 -3.69 -1.21
CA HIS A 200 2.36 -3.94 -1.90
C HIS A 200 1.81 -2.62 -2.44
N LEU A 201 1.62 -2.56 -3.75
CA LEU A 201 1.36 -1.34 -4.48
C LEU A 201 -0.11 -1.19 -4.91
N GLY A 202 -1.03 -1.74 -4.12
CA GLY A 202 -2.47 -1.59 -4.35
C GLY A 202 -3.13 -2.85 -4.88
N ASP A 203 -4.47 -2.82 -4.95
CA ASP A 203 -5.31 -3.97 -5.29
C ASP A 203 -5.01 -5.19 -4.41
N TYR A 204 -4.83 -4.95 -3.13
CA TYR A 204 -4.65 -6.04 -2.18
C TYR A 204 -5.86 -6.96 -2.16
N LEU A 205 -7.03 -6.41 -2.40
CA LEU A 205 -8.30 -7.11 -2.55
C LEU A 205 -9.20 -6.39 -3.57
N TYR A 206 -10.32 -7.02 -3.93
CA TYR A 206 -11.28 -6.53 -4.90
C TYR A 206 -12.69 -6.50 -4.32
N GLU A 207 -13.46 -5.45 -4.67
CA GLU A 207 -14.77 -5.12 -4.11
C GLU A 207 -15.91 -6.02 -4.58
N TYR A 208 -15.78 -6.60 -5.75
CA TYR A 208 -16.86 -7.25 -6.50
C TYR A 208 -17.55 -8.41 -5.76
N THR A 209 -18.83 -8.59 -6.06
CA THR A 209 -19.55 -9.84 -5.77
C THR A 209 -18.94 -11.00 -6.55
N ALA A 210 -19.17 -12.24 -6.10
CA ALA A 210 -18.68 -13.42 -6.81
C ALA A 210 -19.17 -13.44 -8.27
N ASP A 211 -18.25 -13.75 -9.20
CA ASP A 211 -18.46 -13.83 -10.63
C ASP A 211 -18.82 -12.50 -11.35
N ASP A 212 -18.76 -11.34 -10.70
CA ASP A 212 -18.95 -10.05 -11.39
C ASP A 212 -17.71 -9.66 -12.19
N TYR A 213 -16.52 -10.07 -11.74
CA TYR A 213 -15.26 -9.89 -12.47
C TYR A 213 -14.66 -11.27 -12.79
N VAL A 214 -14.79 -11.71 -14.04
CA VAL A 214 -14.41 -13.07 -14.46
C VAL A 214 -13.10 -13.10 -15.25
N ALA A 215 -12.14 -13.88 -14.77
CA ALA A 215 -10.88 -14.10 -15.48
C ALA A 215 -11.07 -14.82 -16.83
N PRO A 216 -10.18 -14.60 -17.81
CA PRO A 216 -10.14 -15.43 -19.01
C PRO A 216 -10.10 -16.92 -18.66
N GLY A 217 -11.09 -17.67 -19.15
CA GLY A 217 -11.26 -19.09 -18.84
C GLY A 217 -11.92 -19.40 -17.48
N GLY A 218 -12.62 -18.44 -16.88
CA GLY A 218 -13.45 -18.58 -15.67
C GLY A 218 -12.70 -18.38 -14.37
N ASN A 219 -13.43 -18.16 -13.30
CA ASN A 219 -12.95 -18.08 -11.93
C ASN A 219 -12.67 -19.46 -11.34
N VAL A 220 -11.84 -19.55 -10.30
CA VAL A 220 -11.47 -20.82 -9.62
C VAL A 220 -11.76 -20.81 -8.13
N ARG A 221 -12.14 -19.66 -7.60
CA ARG A 221 -12.60 -19.42 -6.22
C ARG A 221 -13.71 -18.38 -6.28
N ASP A 222 -14.48 -18.23 -5.20
CA ASP A 222 -15.58 -17.28 -5.11
C ASP A 222 -15.36 -16.29 -3.97
N HIS A 223 -15.69 -15.03 -4.19
CA HIS A 223 -15.84 -14.05 -3.13
C HIS A 223 -17.02 -14.43 -2.23
N VAL A 224 -16.88 -14.20 -0.93
CA VAL A 224 -17.96 -14.38 0.05
C VAL A 224 -18.63 -13.04 0.32
N GLY A 225 -19.95 -13.02 0.34
CA GLY A 225 -20.75 -11.81 0.57
C GLY A 225 -20.99 -10.97 -0.69
N PRO A 226 -21.69 -9.84 -0.53
CA PRO A 226 -21.96 -8.91 -1.62
C PRO A 226 -20.74 -8.06 -1.96
N GLU A 227 -20.87 -7.17 -2.93
CA GLU A 227 -19.94 -6.07 -3.15
C GLU A 227 -19.67 -5.30 -1.85
N MET A 228 -18.44 -4.82 -1.70
CA MET A 228 -18.03 -4.14 -0.47
C MET A 228 -18.58 -2.71 -0.42
N GLU A 229 -19.57 -2.46 0.43
CA GLU A 229 -20.13 -1.12 0.66
C GLU A 229 -20.10 -0.73 2.14
N THR A 230 -20.22 -1.71 3.04
CA THR A 230 -20.33 -1.47 4.48
C THR A 230 -19.08 -1.88 5.23
N LEU A 231 -18.94 -1.36 6.46
CA LEU A 231 -17.87 -1.74 7.37
C LEU A 231 -17.76 -3.28 7.55
N ALA A 232 -18.91 -3.96 7.64
CA ALA A 232 -18.96 -5.42 7.81
C ALA A 232 -18.47 -6.13 6.54
N ASN A 233 -18.90 -5.68 5.35
CA ASN A 233 -18.48 -6.29 4.07
C ASN A 233 -16.96 -6.15 3.87
N TYR A 234 -16.39 -4.96 4.11
CA TYR A 234 -14.94 -4.74 4.03
C TYR A 234 -14.17 -5.62 5.00
N ARG A 235 -14.63 -5.74 6.26
CA ARG A 235 -13.99 -6.60 7.27
C ARG A 235 -14.05 -8.08 6.92
N GLN A 236 -15.17 -8.56 6.35
CA GLN A 236 -15.35 -9.93 5.90
C GLN A 236 -14.45 -10.23 4.70
N ARG A 237 -14.38 -9.35 3.69
CA ARG A 237 -13.53 -9.51 2.52
C ARG A 237 -12.04 -9.51 2.88
N HIS A 238 -11.58 -8.61 3.72
CA HIS A 238 -10.21 -8.64 4.24
C HIS A 238 -9.91 -9.94 4.99
N ALA A 239 -10.87 -10.44 5.77
CA ALA A 239 -10.69 -11.72 6.47
C ALA A 239 -10.63 -12.89 5.51
N GLN A 240 -11.43 -12.90 4.44
CA GLN A 240 -11.36 -13.92 3.39
C GLN A 240 -9.96 -13.99 2.77
N TYR A 241 -9.41 -12.86 2.34
CA TYR A 241 -8.06 -12.82 1.76
C TYR A 241 -6.99 -13.26 2.76
N LYS A 242 -7.03 -12.72 3.99
CA LYS A 242 -6.06 -13.06 5.05
C LYS A 242 -6.20 -14.48 5.59
N SER A 243 -7.28 -15.20 5.27
CA SER A 243 -7.41 -16.63 5.56
C SER A 243 -6.59 -17.53 4.63
N ASP A 244 -6.07 -16.99 3.52
CA ASP A 244 -5.21 -17.72 2.59
C ASP A 244 -3.81 -17.94 3.19
N ALA A 245 -3.38 -19.21 3.25
CA ALA A 245 -2.13 -19.61 3.90
C ALA A 245 -0.88 -19.04 3.21
N ASP A 246 -0.90 -18.91 1.87
CA ASP A 246 0.22 -18.38 1.10
C ASP A 246 0.40 -16.88 1.35
N LEU A 247 -0.71 -16.13 1.46
CA LEU A 247 -0.69 -14.72 1.83
C LEU A 247 -0.23 -14.53 3.28
N GLN A 248 -0.65 -15.40 4.22
CA GLN A 248 -0.16 -15.37 5.60
C GLN A 248 1.35 -15.62 5.67
N ALA A 249 1.88 -16.55 4.89
CA ALA A 249 3.32 -16.82 4.81
C ALA A 249 4.10 -15.58 4.31
N ALA A 250 3.59 -14.89 3.29
CA ALA A 250 4.21 -13.67 2.79
C ALA A 250 4.19 -12.51 3.81
N HIS A 251 3.10 -12.37 4.59
CA HIS A 251 3.04 -11.39 5.67
C HIS A 251 3.97 -11.72 6.84
N ALA A 252 4.14 -13.00 7.13
CA ALA A 252 4.93 -13.45 8.27
C ALA A 252 6.45 -13.37 8.04
N VAL A 253 6.92 -13.30 6.79
CA VAL A 253 8.35 -13.44 6.45
C VAL A 253 9.16 -12.15 6.54
N ALA A 254 8.54 -10.98 6.41
CA ALA A 254 9.22 -9.69 6.37
C ALA A 254 8.28 -8.54 6.76
N PRO A 255 8.80 -7.36 7.13
CA PRO A 255 7.98 -6.16 7.25
C PRO A 255 7.48 -5.69 5.86
N TRP A 256 6.27 -5.12 5.84
CA TRP A 256 5.62 -4.62 4.63
C TRP A 256 5.52 -3.10 4.63
N LEU A 257 5.62 -2.51 3.44
CA LEU A 257 5.14 -1.16 3.13
C LEU A 257 3.98 -1.30 2.16
N VAL A 258 2.83 -0.77 2.52
CA VAL A 258 1.60 -0.93 1.74
C VAL A 258 1.05 0.43 1.33
N VAL A 259 0.49 0.50 0.14
CA VAL A 259 -0.41 1.54 -0.33
C VAL A 259 -1.61 0.86 -0.97
N TRP A 260 -2.75 1.53 -1.00
CA TRP A 260 -3.90 1.04 -1.77
C TRP A 260 -3.84 1.52 -3.22
N ASP A 261 -4.74 0.96 -4.06
CA ASP A 261 -5.12 1.54 -5.33
C ASP A 261 -6.65 1.73 -5.35
N ASP A 262 -7.33 1.42 -6.41
CA ASP A 262 -8.77 1.64 -6.53
C ASP A 262 -9.60 0.52 -5.91
N HIS A 263 -9.29 -0.72 -6.17
CA HIS A 263 -10.11 -1.87 -5.76
C HIS A 263 -10.23 -2.09 -4.24
N GLU A 264 -9.42 -1.42 -3.44
CA GLU A 264 -9.67 -1.34 -2.00
C GLU A 264 -10.92 -0.54 -1.64
N LEU A 265 -11.51 0.20 -2.60
CA LEU A 265 -12.73 0.98 -2.44
C LEU A 265 -13.72 0.76 -3.59
N ASP A 266 -13.39 1.17 -4.81
CA ASP A 266 -14.25 1.21 -5.99
C ASP A 266 -13.37 1.40 -7.23
N ASN A 267 -13.56 0.62 -8.29
CA ASN A 267 -12.73 0.68 -9.50
C ASN A 267 -12.59 2.13 -10.02
N ASN A 268 -11.39 2.53 -10.37
CA ASN A 268 -11.03 3.84 -10.93
C ASN A 268 -11.57 5.08 -10.18
N TRP A 269 -11.91 4.99 -8.89
CA TRP A 269 -12.36 6.16 -8.13
C TRP A 269 -11.29 7.26 -8.06
N ALA A 270 -11.75 8.51 -8.03
CA ALA A 270 -10.89 9.69 -7.96
C ALA A 270 -11.40 10.67 -6.90
N ASP A 271 -10.61 10.88 -5.83
CA ASP A 271 -10.96 11.75 -4.71
C ASP A 271 -12.35 11.41 -4.12
N GLU A 272 -13.37 12.27 -4.29
CA GLU A 272 -14.73 12.05 -3.82
C GLU A 272 -15.68 11.51 -4.93
N ILE A 273 -15.11 11.10 -6.08
CA ILE A 273 -15.85 10.68 -7.26
C ILE A 273 -15.77 9.15 -7.39
N PRO A 274 -16.92 8.43 -7.44
CA PRO A 274 -16.96 6.98 -7.67
C PRO A 274 -16.63 6.63 -9.13
N GLU A 275 -16.40 5.35 -9.43
CA GLU A 275 -16.15 4.80 -10.77
C GLU A 275 -17.11 5.34 -11.83
N ASN A 276 -18.38 5.35 -11.53
CA ASN A 276 -19.41 5.87 -12.44
C ASN A 276 -20.22 6.98 -11.78
N PRO A 277 -19.84 8.26 -11.97
CA PRO A 277 -20.56 9.38 -11.37
C PRO A 277 -21.99 9.56 -11.91
N GLU A 278 -22.32 8.97 -13.08
CA GLU A 278 -23.67 8.97 -13.62
C GLU A 278 -24.57 7.89 -12.98
N SER A 279 -23.97 6.84 -12.41
CA SER A 279 -24.66 5.83 -11.61
C SER A 279 -24.56 6.22 -10.14
N PRO A 280 -25.60 6.85 -9.53
CA PRO A 280 -25.44 7.44 -8.23
C PRO A 280 -25.08 6.42 -7.17
N GLN A 281 -23.98 6.61 -6.50
CA GLN A 281 -23.62 5.94 -5.25
C GLN A 281 -23.87 6.92 -4.07
N PRO A 282 -25.09 7.07 -3.60
CA PRO A 282 -25.47 8.13 -2.64
C PRO A 282 -24.73 8.04 -1.31
N ASN A 283 -24.11 6.88 -1.03
CA ASN A 283 -23.35 6.63 0.19
C ASN A 283 -21.84 6.52 -0.08
N PHE A 284 -21.32 6.97 -1.24
CA PHE A 284 -19.93 6.77 -1.62
C PHE A 284 -18.94 7.26 -0.55
N LEU A 285 -19.12 8.43 0.03
CA LEU A 285 -18.24 8.93 1.09
C LEU A 285 -18.32 8.10 2.38
N ALA A 286 -19.49 7.51 2.69
CA ALA A 286 -19.60 6.57 3.80
C ALA A 286 -18.91 5.23 3.47
N ARG A 287 -19.04 4.75 2.22
CA ARG A 287 -18.31 3.60 1.69
C ARG A 287 -16.80 3.85 1.79
N ARG A 288 -16.30 5.02 1.33
CA ARG A 288 -14.90 5.43 1.44
C ARG A 288 -14.41 5.41 2.90
N ALA A 289 -15.15 6.02 3.83
CA ALA A 289 -14.80 6.01 5.24
C ALA A 289 -14.70 4.59 5.83
N ALA A 290 -15.59 3.68 5.42
CA ALA A 290 -15.57 2.28 5.84
C ALA A 290 -14.35 1.54 5.26
N ALA A 291 -14.06 1.72 3.96
CA ALA A 291 -12.91 1.14 3.27
C ALA A 291 -11.59 1.57 3.92
N LEU A 292 -11.36 2.88 4.11
CA LEU A 292 -10.15 3.43 4.71
C LEU A 292 -9.93 2.88 6.13
N ARG A 293 -11.01 2.85 6.92
CA ARG A 293 -10.97 2.32 8.28
C ARG A 293 -10.57 0.85 8.29
N VAL A 294 -11.19 0.02 7.46
CA VAL A 294 -10.92 -1.42 7.43
C VAL A 294 -9.54 -1.70 6.81
N TYR A 295 -9.11 -0.91 5.85
CA TYR A 295 -7.75 -1.01 5.33
C TYR A 295 -6.72 -0.81 6.45
N TRP A 296 -6.86 0.26 7.26
CA TRP A 296 -5.99 0.46 8.41
C TRP A 296 -6.11 -0.67 9.44
N GLU A 297 -7.35 -1.12 9.75
CA GLU A 297 -7.57 -2.23 10.70
C GLU A 297 -6.87 -3.53 10.27
N ASN A 298 -6.60 -3.73 8.98
CA ASN A 298 -6.05 -4.98 8.42
C ASN A 298 -4.62 -4.87 7.89
N MET A 299 -4.01 -3.69 7.87
CA MET A 299 -2.63 -3.48 7.42
C MET A 299 -1.72 -3.10 8.58
N PRO A 300 -0.43 -3.50 8.56
CA PRO A 300 0.54 -3.18 9.61
C PRO A 300 1.01 -1.72 9.51
N LEU A 301 0.07 -0.79 9.58
CA LEU A 301 0.28 0.66 9.47
C LEU A 301 0.41 1.30 10.86
N ARG A 302 1.07 2.45 10.93
CA ARG A 302 1.20 3.23 12.16
C ARG A 302 -0.11 3.92 12.53
N ALA A 303 -0.25 4.32 13.79
CA ALA A 303 -1.38 5.14 14.25
C ALA A 303 -1.45 6.49 13.50
N ALA A 304 -0.33 7.02 13.01
CA ALA A 304 -0.29 8.22 12.19
C ALA A 304 -1.06 8.09 10.87
N GLN A 305 -1.22 6.87 10.34
CA GLN A 305 -2.03 6.57 9.16
C GLN A 305 -3.48 6.22 9.50
N ARG A 306 -3.88 6.22 10.77
CA ARG A 306 -5.27 5.94 11.13
C ARG A 306 -6.20 6.98 10.50
N PRO A 307 -7.23 6.55 9.76
CA PRO A 307 -8.12 7.48 9.07
C PRO A 307 -8.96 8.32 10.03
N ASN A 308 -9.32 9.51 9.57
CA ASN A 308 -10.27 10.41 10.21
C ASN A 308 -11.44 10.67 9.24
N GLY A 309 -12.49 9.88 9.36
CA GLY A 309 -13.61 9.92 8.41
C GLY A 309 -13.18 9.45 7.02
N ILE A 310 -13.31 10.31 6.03
CA ILE A 310 -12.98 10.02 4.62
C ILE A 310 -11.52 10.31 4.26
N ASP A 311 -10.70 10.74 5.21
CA ASP A 311 -9.31 11.15 4.97
C ASP A 311 -8.34 10.22 5.68
N MET A 312 -7.27 9.84 4.97
CA MET A 312 -6.17 9.04 5.51
C MET A 312 -4.83 9.53 4.96
N GLN A 313 -3.91 9.91 5.83
CA GLN A 313 -2.55 10.28 5.43
C GLN A 313 -1.73 9.01 5.10
N LEU A 314 -1.92 8.46 3.89
CA LEU A 314 -1.26 7.22 3.48
C LEU A 314 0.11 7.46 2.82
N TYR A 315 0.26 8.52 2.01
CA TYR A 315 1.55 8.84 1.41
C TYR A 315 2.58 9.24 2.47
N ARG A 316 3.73 8.61 2.42
CA ARG A 316 4.78 8.75 3.44
C ARG A 316 6.17 8.40 2.92
N ARG A 317 7.21 8.74 3.69
CA ARG A 317 8.59 8.35 3.41
C ARG A 317 9.09 7.37 4.44
N VAL A 318 9.75 6.32 3.95
CA VAL A 318 10.44 5.34 4.79
C VAL A 318 11.87 5.20 4.30
N SER A 319 12.84 5.25 5.22
CA SER A 319 14.25 5.16 4.88
C SER A 319 14.85 3.82 5.28
N TRP A 320 15.51 3.17 4.35
CA TRP A 320 16.33 1.99 4.62
C TRP A 320 17.81 2.39 4.74
N GLY A 321 18.17 2.91 5.92
CA GLY A 321 19.47 3.53 6.12
C GLY A 321 19.70 4.66 5.12
N ARG A 322 20.91 4.73 4.55
CA ARG A 322 21.23 5.61 3.42
C ARG A 322 21.16 4.89 2.07
N MET A 323 20.75 3.61 2.07
CA MET A 323 20.65 2.82 0.83
C MET A 323 19.46 3.27 0.00
N ALA A 324 18.27 3.35 0.58
CA ALA A 324 17.07 3.73 -0.15
C ALA A 324 16.16 4.65 0.69
N THR A 325 15.49 5.58 0.03
CA THR A 325 14.33 6.30 0.55
C THR A 325 13.13 5.93 -0.30
N PHE A 326 12.12 5.36 0.33
CA PHE A 326 10.85 5.03 -0.30
C PHE A 326 9.90 6.20 -0.12
N HIS A 327 9.43 6.77 -1.23
CA HIS A 327 8.35 7.73 -1.33
C HIS A 327 7.12 6.93 -1.73
N MET A 328 6.33 6.50 -0.74
CA MET A 328 5.09 5.75 -0.97
C MET A 328 3.98 6.72 -1.29
N LEU A 329 3.41 6.65 -2.48
CA LEU A 329 2.41 7.59 -2.97
C LEU A 329 0.98 7.08 -2.73
N ASP A 330 0.05 8.01 -2.75
CA ASP A 330 -1.38 7.78 -2.83
C ASP A 330 -1.89 8.48 -4.09
N THR A 331 -2.27 7.70 -5.08
CA THR A 331 -2.70 8.20 -6.39
C THR A 331 -4.22 8.22 -6.53
N ARG A 332 -4.98 8.00 -5.45
CA ARG A 332 -6.45 7.96 -5.49
C ARG A 332 -7.12 9.08 -4.69
N GLN A 333 -6.72 9.32 -3.44
CA GLN A 333 -7.43 10.26 -2.54
C GLN A 333 -7.40 11.73 -2.96
N TYR A 334 -6.43 12.13 -3.77
CA TYR A 334 -6.13 13.55 -4.02
C TYR A 334 -6.07 13.89 -5.50
N ARG A 335 -6.37 12.93 -6.37
CA ARG A 335 -6.23 13.10 -7.81
C ARG A 335 -7.35 13.93 -8.40
N SER A 336 -7.04 14.62 -9.50
CA SER A 336 -8.07 15.09 -10.42
C SER A 336 -8.80 13.89 -11.01
N ASP A 337 -10.07 14.08 -11.36
CA ASP A 337 -10.84 13.08 -12.08
C ASP A 337 -10.16 12.68 -13.40
N GLN A 338 -10.44 11.48 -13.87
CA GLN A 338 -9.89 10.97 -15.11
C GLN A 338 -10.43 11.81 -16.28
N PRO A 339 -9.56 12.25 -17.19
CA PRO A 339 -10.00 13.01 -18.34
C PRO A 339 -10.82 12.15 -19.32
N CYS A 340 -11.71 12.79 -20.06
CA CYS A 340 -12.52 12.19 -21.12
C CYS A 340 -13.41 11.02 -20.66
N GLY A 341 -13.92 11.09 -19.42
CA GLY A 341 -14.83 10.10 -18.87
C GLY A 341 -14.21 8.74 -18.64
N ASP A 342 -12.90 8.71 -18.35
CA ASP A 342 -12.11 7.48 -18.11
C ASP A 342 -12.11 6.48 -19.28
N GLU A 343 -12.48 6.93 -20.48
CA GLU A 343 -12.43 6.10 -21.67
C GLU A 343 -11.04 6.11 -22.31
N PHE A 344 -10.54 4.95 -22.70
CA PHE A 344 -9.33 4.81 -23.50
C PHE A 344 -9.45 5.61 -24.80
N ASN A 345 -8.71 6.70 -24.93
CA ASN A 345 -8.97 7.72 -25.96
C ASN A 345 -7.71 8.11 -26.72
N THR A 346 -7.90 8.39 -28.04
CA THR A 346 -6.84 8.83 -28.94
C THR A 346 -6.67 10.35 -29.01
N ASP A 347 -7.69 11.14 -28.68
CA ASP A 347 -7.70 12.60 -28.91
C ASP A 347 -8.32 13.38 -27.73
N CYS A 348 -7.97 13.00 -26.51
CA CYS A 348 -8.48 13.63 -25.32
C CYS A 348 -7.82 14.99 -25.04
N ALA A 349 -8.50 16.09 -25.35
CA ALA A 349 -7.99 17.43 -25.08
C ALA A 349 -7.85 17.75 -23.58
N GLU A 350 -8.69 17.14 -22.74
CA GLU A 350 -8.69 17.33 -21.27
C GLU A 350 -7.38 16.86 -20.62
N ARG A 351 -6.69 15.84 -21.20
CA ARG A 351 -5.35 15.43 -20.75
C ARG A 351 -4.34 16.59 -20.72
N SER A 352 -4.55 17.62 -21.55
CA SER A 352 -3.66 18.76 -21.65
C SER A 352 -3.94 19.84 -20.60
N ASP A 353 -4.80 19.57 -19.61
CA ASP A 353 -5.03 20.48 -18.50
C ASP A 353 -3.75 20.62 -17.67
N LEU A 354 -3.22 21.84 -17.61
CA LEU A 354 -2.02 22.18 -16.84
C LEU A 354 -2.26 22.09 -15.31
N ALA A 355 -3.50 22.20 -14.88
CA ALA A 355 -3.90 22.14 -13.47
C ALA A 355 -4.16 20.70 -13.00
N GLY A 356 -4.37 19.76 -13.92
CA GLY A 356 -4.58 18.35 -13.61
C GLY A 356 -3.41 17.78 -12.81
N SER A 357 -3.74 16.99 -11.78
CA SER A 357 -2.75 16.37 -10.91
C SER A 357 -3.20 14.96 -10.52
N LEU A 358 -2.33 13.98 -10.73
CA LEU A 358 -2.62 12.60 -10.36
C LEU A 358 -2.41 12.37 -8.84
N PRO A 359 -1.32 12.78 -8.18
CA PRO A 359 -1.19 12.62 -6.74
C PRO A 359 -1.78 13.79 -5.94
N GLY A 360 -2.34 14.81 -6.60
CA GLY A 360 -2.73 16.07 -5.98
C GLY A 360 -1.54 17.03 -5.78
N SER A 361 -1.82 18.33 -5.90
CA SER A 361 -0.78 19.39 -5.88
C SER A 361 0.00 19.46 -4.57
N GLU A 362 -0.59 19.07 -3.44
CA GLU A 362 0.10 19.04 -2.15
C GLU A 362 1.12 17.90 -2.12
N GLN A 363 0.72 16.72 -2.59
CA GLN A 363 1.62 15.57 -2.67
C GLN A 363 2.74 15.78 -3.70
N GLU A 364 2.47 16.45 -4.85
CA GLU A 364 3.54 16.85 -5.79
C GLU A 364 4.61 17.72 -5.11
N ARG A 365 4.20 18.70 -4.29
CA ARG A 365 5.15 19.52 -3.52
C ARG A 365 5.93 18.68 -2.51
N TRP A 366 5.24 17.79 -1.81
CA TRP A 366 5.85 16.87 -0.87
C TRP A 366 6.87 15.95 -1.56
N ILE A 367 6.57 15.43 -2.75
CA ILE A 367 7.51 14.64 -3.58
C ILE A 367 8.77 15.49 -3.88
N ALA A 368 8.59 16.71 -4.40
CA ALA A 368 9.69 17.60 -4.76
C ALA A 368 10.58 17.94 -3.54
N GLU A 369 10.00 18.17 -2.37
CA GLU A 369 10.73 18.36 -1.12
C GLU A 369 11.53 17.11 -0.74
N GLY A 370 10.95 15.93 -0.93
CA GLY A 370 11.61 14.67 -0.66
C GLY A 370 12.87 14.46 -1.49
N PHE A 371 12.80 14.70 -2.79
CA PHE A 371 13.98 14.62 -3.66
C PHE A 371 15.05 15.65 -3.32
N ARG A 372 14.65 16.90 -3.06
CA ARG A 372 15.58 17.98 -2.66
C ARG A 372 16.36 17.63 -1.39
N ASP A 373 15.69 17.03 -0.42
CA ASP A 373 16.24 16.77 0.91
C ASP A 373 16.86 15.36 1.02
N SER A 374 16.66 14.50 0.03
CA SER A 374 17.19 13.13 0.01
C SER A 374 18.72 13.09 0.10
N ARG A 375 19.20 12.11 0.84
CA ARG A 375 20.62 11.73 0.93
C ARG A 375 20.81 10.25 0.60
N ALA A 376 19.75 9.60 0.13
CA ALA A 376 19.77 8.19 -0.22
C ALA A 376 20.67 7.91 -1.44
N ARG A 377 21.08 6.65 -1.55
CA ARG A 377 21.69 6.12 -2.76
C ARG A 377 20.66 5.95 -3.86
N TRP A 378 19.48 5.48 -3.49
CA TRP A 378 18.35 5.21 -4.37
C TRP A 378 17.11 5.90 -3.82
N ASP A 379 16.46 6.71 -4.64
CA ASP A 379 15.14 7.27 -4.37
C ASP A 379 14.10 6.44 -5.11
N VAL A 380 13.19 5.81 -4.37
CA VAL A 380 12.21 4.86 -4.87
C VAL A 380 10.82 5.45 -4.71
N LEU A 381 10.12 5.68 -5.83
CA LEU A 381 8.70 5.98 -5.84
C LEU A 381 7.93 4.65 -5.85
N GLY A 382 7.25 4.32 -4.75
CA GLY A 382 6.29 3.21 -4.71
C GLY A 382 4.90 3.78 -4.97
N GLN A 383 4.30 3.44 -6.10
CA GLN A 383 3.04 4.00 -6.54
C GLN A 383 2.22 3.00 -7.37
N GLN A 384 1.01 3.33 -7.74
CA GLN A 384 0.02 2.41 -8.23
C GLN A 384 0.08 2.26 -9.75
N VAL A 385 -0.33 3.28 -10.48
CA VAL A 385 -0.65 3.23 -11.91
C VAL A 385 0.56 3.49 -12.82
N PHE A 386 0.51 3.11 -14.10
CA PHE A 386 1.64 3.20 -15.03
C PHE A 386 2.20 4.63 -15.10
N PHE A 387 3.51 4.79 -14.78
CA PHE A 387 4.17 6.09 -14.72
C PHE A 387 4.67 6.56 -16.09
N SER A 388 5.37 5.70 -16.84
CA SER A 388 5.90 6.00 -18.17
C SER A 388 4.78 6.13 -19.19
N GLN A 389 4.97 6.98 -20.19
CA GLN A 389 4.01 7.07 -21.28
C GLN A 389 3.91 5.76 -22.04
N VAL A 390 2.69 5.33 -22.35
CA VAL A 390 2.45 4.18 -23.22
C VAL A 390 1.43 4.52 -24.28
N ASP A 391 1.84 4.48 -25.53
CA ASP A 391 0.92 4.50 -26.65
C ASP A 391 0.43 3.08 -26.94
N PHE A 392 -0.85 2.84 -26.64
CA PHE A 392 -1.50 1.55 -26.86
C PHE A 392 -2.17 1.41 -28.25
N THR A 393 -2.01 2.42 -29.14
CA THR A 393 -2.58 2.39 -30.49
C THR A 393 -1.48 2.16 -31.52
N PRO A 394 -1.26 0.93 -32.00
CA PRO A 394 -0.21 0.65 -32.98
C PRO A 394 -0.40 1.43 -34.28
N GLY A 395 0.66 2.04 -34.78
CA GLY A 395 0.67 2.77 -36.05
C GLY A 395 0.31 4.25 -35.93
N PRO A 396 -0.30 4.86 -36.95
CA PRO A 396 -0.60 6.30 -36.94
C PRO A 396 -1.76 6.61 -35.99
N GLY A 397 -1.51 7.40 -34.98
CA GLY A 397 -2.43 7.76 -33.91
C GLY A 397 -1.76 7.53 -32.56
N ARG A 398 -2.43 7.92 -31.49
CA ARG A 398 -1.97 7.67 -30.13
C ARG A 398 -3.17 7.32 -29.24
N GLY A 399 -3.06 6.28 -28.45
CA GLY A 399 -4.07 5.90 -27.46
C GLY A 399 -3.47 5.77 -26.08
N PHE A 400 -4.09 6.42 -25.09
CA PHE A 400 -3.59 6.51 -23.73
C PHE A 400 -4.61 5.99 -22.72
N ASN A 401 -4.12 5.42 -21.63
CA ASN A 401 -4.94 5.10 -20.47
C ASN A 401 -5.13 6.38 -19.62
N PRO A 402 -6.36 6.91 -19.48
CA PRO A 402 -6.61 8.13 -18.70
C PRO A 402 -6.46 7.94 -17.20
N ASP A 403 -6.62 6.72 -16.69
CA ASP A 403 -6.44 6.42 -15.27
C ASP A 403 -4.95 6.42 -14.84
N ALA A 404 -4.03 6.13 -15.78
CA ALA A 404 -2.59 6.19 -15.56
C ALA A 404 -2.05 7.64 -15.58
N TRP A 405 -0.73 7.81 -15.38
CA TRP A 405 -0.06 9.13 -15.50
C TRP A 405 -0.19 9.75 -16.89
N ASP A 406 -0.57 8.97 -17.87
CA ASP A 406 -0.89 9.48 -19.21
C ASP A 406 -2.18 10.31 -19.25
N GLY A 407 -3.09 10.15 -18.28
CA GLY A 407 -4.23 11.03 -18.08
C GLY A 407 -3.84 12.42 -17.55
N ALA A 408 -2.67 12.55 -16.89
CA ALA A 408 -2.18 13.80 -16.32
C ALA A 408 -0.69 14.05 -16.68
N PRO A 409 -0.32 14.16 -17.97
CA PRO A 409 1.08 14.22 -18.40
C PRO A 409 1.85 15.41 -17.83
N HIS A 410 1.20 16.55 -17.60
CA HIS A 410 1.84 17.70 -16.96
C HIS A 410 2.15 17.48 -15.48
N SER A 411 1.32 16.70 -14.77
CA SER A 411 1.62 16.25 -13.40
C SER A 411 2.87 15.38 -13.38
N ARG A 412 2.95 14.39 -14.29
CA ARG A 412 4.15 13.57 -14.46
C ARG A 412 5.39 14.42 -14.74
N ASP A 413 5.28 15.38 -15.67
CA ASP A 413 6.39 16.28 -16.01
C ASP A 413 6.87 17.09 -14.80
N ARG A 414 5.95 17.61 -13.96
CA ARG A 414 6.32 18.34 -12.73
C ARG A 414 7.06 17.44 -11.74
N VAL A 415 6.62 16.20 -11.57
CA VAL A 415 7.30 15.23 -10.72
C VAL A 415 8.68 14.89 -11.26
N VAL A 416 8.82 14.60 -12.56
CA VAL A 416 10.10 14.31 -13.22
C VAL A 416 11.05 15.51 -13.11
N ASP A 417 10.59 16.72 -13.38
CA ASP A 417 11.40 17.93 -13.27
C ASP A 417 11.89 18.16 -11.83
N SER A 418 11.10 17.78 -10.83
CA SER A 418 11.48 17.92 -9.42
C SER A 418 12.71 17.11 -9.07
N TRP A 419 12.81 15.84 -9.50
CA TRP A 419 13.98 15.03 -9.21
C TRP A 419 15.19 15.39 -10.07
N VAL A 420 14.97 15.87 -11.32
CA VAL A 420 16.05 16.39 -12.18
C VAL A 420 16.64 17.66 -11.58
N ALA A 421 15.79 18.61 -11.14
CA ALA A 421 16.22 19.84 -10.47
C ALA A 421 16.95 19.57 -9.14
N ALA A 422 16.47 18.60 -8.38
CA ALA A 422 17.10 18.15 -7.13
C ALA A 422 18.41 17.39 -7.37
N LYS A 423 18.72 17.00 -8.61
CA LYS A 423 19.84 16.11 -8.98
C LYS A 423 19.79 14.81 -8.17
N ALA A 424 18.58 14.24 -8.00
CA ALA A 424 18.39 12.96 -7.35
C ALA A 424 19.30 11.90 -8.00
N ARG A 425 19.95 11.09 -7.17
CA ARG A 425 21.09 10.29 -7.65
C ARG A 425 20.69 9.15 -8.56
N ASN A 426 19.73 8.36 -8.13
CA ASN A 426 19.19 7.22 -8.85
C ASN A 426 17.70 7.13 -8.51
N VAL A 427 16.85 7.38 -9.48
CA VAL A 427 15.40 7.35 -9.29
C VAL A 427 14.85 6.07 -9.91
N VAL A 428 14.09 5.32 -9.11
CA VAL A 428 13.39 4.10 -9.51
C VAL A 428 11.92 4.26 -9.18
N VAL A 429 11.05 4.04 -10.16
CA VAL A 429 9.59 3.99 -9.98
C VAL A 429 9.18 2.53 -9.91
N LEU A 430 8.41 2.16 -8.90
CA LEU A 430 7.81 0.84 -8.73
C LEU A 430 6.31 0.99 -8.87
N THR A 431 5.70 0.18 -9.74
CA THR A 431 4.33 0.32 -10.22
C THR A 431 3.56 -0.99 -10.09
N GLY A 432 2.25 -0.88 -9.76
CA GLY A 432 1.26 -1.96 -9.70
C GLY A 432 0.27 -1.95 -10.86
N ASP A 433 -1.03 -2.13 -10.58
CA ASP A 433 -2.23 -1.92 -11.41
C ASP A 433 -2.30 -2.72 -12.73
N VAL A 434 -1.26 -2.72 -13.52
CA VAL A 434 -1.28 -3.02 -14.97
C VAL A 434 -1.52 -4.50 -15.33
N HIS A 435 -1.48 -5.40 -14.37
CA HIS A 435 -1.61 -6.86 -14.54
C HIS A 435 -0.64 -7.47 -15.57
N ALA A 436 0.50 -6.83 -15.77
CA ALA A 436 1.60 -7.32 -16.61
C ALA A 436 2.93 -6.73 -16.13
N HIS A 437 3.99 -7.49 -16.27
CA HIS A 437 5.34 -7.00 -16.03
C HIS A 437 5.80 -6.09 -17.16
N TRP A 438 6.35 -4.93 -16.79
CA TRP A 438 7.04 -4.04 -17.71
C TRP A 438 8.35 -3.53 -17.10
N ALA A 439 9.30 -3.21 -17.95
CA ALA A 439 10.48 -2.43 -17.61
C ALA A 439 10.57 -1.25 -18.58
N ALA A 440 10.71 -0.03 -18.06
CA ALA A 440 10.75 1.19 -18.88
C ALA A 440 11.87 2.14 -18.45
N ASP A 441 12.54 2.73 -19.42
CA ASP A 441 13.39 3.90 -19.20
C ASP A 441 12.52 5.15 -19.05
N VAL A 442 12.58 5.82 -17.91
CA VAL A 442 11.82 7.06 -17.69
C VAL A 442 12.57 8.22 -18.35
N LYS A 443 11.94 8.81 -19.35
CA LYS A 443 12.45 9.99 -20.07
C LYS A 443 12.01 11.28 -19.38
N GLN A 444 12.84 12.32 -19.47
CA GLN A 444 12.43 13.63 -18.96
C GLN A 444 11.22 14.20 -19.73
N ARG A 445 11.13 13.92 -21.04
CA ARG A 445 9.98 14.24 -21.90
C ARG A 445 9.75 13.09 -22.86
N PHE A 446 8.60 12.44 -22.78
CA PHE A 446 8.32 11.26 -23.59
C PHE A 446 8.04 11.61 -25.07
N ASP A 447 7.48 12.77 -25.33
CA ASP A 447 7.20 13.25 -26.71
C ASP A 447 8.45 13.71 -27.47
N ASP A 448 9.59 13.88 -26.80
CA ASP A 448 10.87 14.20 -27.44
C ASP A 448 11.75 12.94 -27.54
N PRO A 449 11.98 12.39 -28.74
CA PRO A 449 12.87 11.23 -28.92
C PRO A 449 14.30 11.46 -28.43
N ALA A 450 14.78 12.70 -28.41
CA ALA A 450 16.12 13.08 -27.97
C ALA A 450 16.20 13.35 -26.46
N SER A 451 15.07 13.35 -25.75
CA SER A 451 15.03 13.62 -24.32
C SER A 451 15.86 12.59 -23.51
N PRO A 452 16.64 13.03 -22.53
CA PRO A 452 17.46 12.13 -21.74
C PRO A 452 16.62 11.16 -20.91
N VAL A 453 17.15 9.96 -20.66
CA VAL A 453 16.66 9.04 -19.61
C VAL A 453 17.09 9.60 -18.26
N VAL A 454 16.14 9.71 -17.32
CA VAL A 454 16.35 10.33 -16.00
C VAL A 454 15.93 9.44 -14.83
N GLY A 455 15.42 8.25 -15.12
CA GLY A 455 15.01 7.25 -14.14
C GLY A 455 14.67 5.93 -14.81
N THR A 456 14.18 4.99 -14.03
CA THR A 456 13.69 3.69 -14.49
C THR A 456 12.37 3.35 -13.84
N GLU A 457 11.50 2.63 -14.54
CA GLU A 457 10.26 2.10 -13.99
C GLU A 457 10.24 0.57 -14.10
N LEU A 458 9.83 -0.07 -13.02
CA LEU A 458 9.56 -1.49 -12.93
C LEU A 458 8.08 -1.67 -12.57
N VAL A 459 7.32 -2.29 -13.46
CA VAL A 459 5.91 -2.62 -13.24
C VAL A 459 5.81 -4.09 -12.86
N SER A 460 5.23 -4.37 -11.68
CA SER A 460 4.91 -5.73 -11.29
C SER A 460 3.66 -6.20 -12.02
N SER A 461 3.66 -7.47 -12.42
CA SER A 461 2.41 -8.13 -12.75
C SER A 461 1.60 -8.37 -11.48
N SER A 462 0.36 -8.82 -11.65
CA SER A 462 -0.52 -9.21 -10.55
C SER A 462 -0.11 -10.54 -9.90
N ILE A 463 -0.55 -10.73 -8.67
CA ILE A 463 -0.51 -12.05 -7.99
C ILE A 463 -1.43 -13.04 -8.71
N THR A 464 -2.67 -12.62 -9.03
CA THR A 464 -3.68 -13.48 -9.64
C THR A 464 -4.57 -12.79 -10.67
N SER A 465 -4.71 -11.46 -10.59
CA SER A 465 -5.66 -10.71 -11.44
C SER A 465 -5.40 -10.97 -12.92
N GLY A 466 -6.44 -11.42 -13.63
CA GLY A 466 -6.37 -11.83 -15.04
C GLY A 466 -6.05 -13.33 -15.27
N GLY A 467 -6.07 -14.17 -14.22
CA GLY A 467 -5.86 -15.63 -14.33
C GLY A 467 -4.41 -15.99 -14.70
N ASP A 468 -4.19 -17.08 -15.44
CA ASP A 468 -2.82 -17.58 -15.72
C ASP A 468 -1.94 -16.64 -16.56
N GLY A 469 -2.56 -15.73 -17.33
CA GLY A 469 -1.83 -14.86 -18.25
C GLY A 469 -1.13 -15.60 -19.39
N SER A 470 -0.15 -14.94 -20.01
CA SER A 470 0.61 -15.46 -21.15
C SER A 470 1.97 -14.77 -21.25
N GLU A 471 2.86 -15.26 -22.11
CA GLU A 471 4.15 -14.58 -22.35
C GLU A 471 3.94 -13.19 -22.99
N THR A 472 3.02 -13.09 -23.93
CA THR A 472 2.69 -11.88 -24.66
C THR A 472 1.17 -11.77 -24.87
N ARG A 473 0.68 -10.56 -25.12
CA ARG A 473 -0.67 -10.28 -25.63
C ARG A 473 -0.63 -9.98 -27.13
N PRO A 474 -1.75 -10.04 -27.84
CA PRO A 474 -1.83 -9.48 -29.21
C PRO A 474 -1.25 -8.06 -29.24
N ASN A 475 -0.56 -7.71 -30.31
CA ASN A 475 0.08 -6.40 -30.52
C ASN A 475 1.27 -6.06 -29.61
N THR A 476 1.71 -6.92 -28.68
CA THR A 476 2.88 -6.62 -27.81
C THR A 476 4.10 -6.14 -28.58
N ALA A 477 4.44 -6.80 -29.70
CA ALA A 477 5.59 -6.40 -30.52
C ALA A 477 5.40 -5.01 -31.14
N ALA A 478 4.18 -4.64 -31.54
CA ALA A 478 3.87 -3.32 -32.07
C ALA A 478 3.95 -2.26 -30.96
N TYR A 479 3.38 -2.52 -29.78
CA TYR A 479 3.51 -1.60 -28.64
C TYR A 479 4.96 -1.31 -28.28
N LEU A 480 5.82 -2.34 -28.21
CA LEU A 480 7.25 -2.16 -27.92
C LEU A 480 7.98 -1.40 -29.05
N ALA A 481 7.55 -1.55 -30.31
CA ALA A 481 8.14 -0.82 -31.44
C ALA A 481 7.77 0.66 -31.42
N ASP A 482 6.51 0.99 -31.06
CA ASP A 482 6.01 2.37 -31.02
C ASP A 482 6.44 3.10 -29.72
N ASN A 483 6.84 2.35 -28.68
CA ASN A 483 7.31 2.86 -27.40
C ASN A 483 8.75 2.40 -27.09
N PRO A 484 9.80 2.94 -27.76
CA PRO A 484 11.17 2.41 -27.68
C PRO A 484 11.84 2.52 -26.30
N HIS A 485 11.27 3.27 -25.38
CA HIS A 485 11.68 3.34 -23.97
C HIS A 485 11.17 2.15 -23.13
N LEU A 486 10.17 1.40 -23.61
CA LEU A 486 9.72 0.15 -23.00
C LEU A 486 10.69 -0.97 -23.38
N ARG A 487 11.34 -1.56 -22.40
CA ARG A 487 12.44 -2.53 -22.58
C ARG A 487 12.00 -3.98 -22.46
N PHE A 488 10.87 -4.23 -21.78
CA PHE A 488 10.39 -5.56 -21.47
C PHE A 488 8.89 -5.57 -21.25
N TYR A 489 8.27 -6.69 -21.61
CA TYR A 489 6.89 -7.03 -21.33
C TYR A 489 6.76 -8.53 -21.06
N ASN A 490 5.96 -8.89 -20.06
CA ASN A 490 5.50 -10.25 -19.84
C ASN A 490 4.16 -10.25 -19.10
N ASN A 491 3.19 -11.04 -19.52
CA ASN A 491 1.84 -11.07 -18.95
C ASN A 491 1.60 -12.30 -18.05
N ARG A 492 2.62 -12.99 -17.59
CA ARG A 492 2.51 -14.04 -16.55
C ARG A 492 2.31 -13.38 -15.18
N ARG A 493 1.65 -14.12 -14.27
CA ARG A 493 1.50 -13.68 -12.88
C ARG A 493 2.81 -13.83 -12.12
N GLY A 494 2.96 -13.05 -11.05
CA GLY A 494 4.16 -13.13 -10.24
C GLY A 494 4.45 -11.87 -9.43
N TYR A 495 5.72 -11.57 -9.25
CA TYR A 495 6.23 -10.44 -8.48
C TYR A 495 7.59 -10.02 -9.02
N VAL A 496 8.12 -8.89 -8.55
CA VAL A 496 9.49 -8.46 -8.88
C VAL A 496 10.34 -8.52 -7.62
N ARG A 497 11.48 -9.20 -7.70
CA ARG A 497 12.52 -9.18 -6.67
C ARG A 497 13.59 -8.16 -7.07
N THR A 498 13.90 -7.22 -6.17
CA THR A 498 14.96 -6.25 -6.38
C THR A 498 16.06 -6.37 -5.32
N ARG A 499 17.30 -6.13 -5.73
CA ARG A 499 18.43 -6.04 -4.82
C ARG A 499 19.17 -4.73 -5.03
N PHE A 500 19.13 -3.86 -4.03
CA PHE A 500 19.82 -2.58 -4.01
C PHE A 500 21.18 -2.72 -3.35
N THR A 501 22.22 -2.27 -4.04
CA THR A 501 23.59 -2.16 -3.54
C THR A 501 24.09 -0.72 -3.69
N PRO A 502 25.28 -0.36 -3.14
CA PRO A 502 25.86 0.95 -3.38
C PRO A 502 26.18 1.24 -4.86
N ASN A 503 26.34 0.21 -5.69
CA ASN A 503 26.83 0.35 -7.06
C ASN A 503 25.76 0.09 -8.13
N GLU A 504 24.75 -0.72 -7.80
CA GLU A 504 23.73 -1.13 -8.76
C GLU A 504 22.43 -1.56 -8.05
N MET A 505 21.35 -1.53 -8.77
CA MET A 505 20.09 -2.21 -8.47
C MET A 505 19.87 -3.29 -9.50
N THR A 506 19.63 -4.52 -9.05
CA THR A 506 19.23 -5.64 -9.89
C THR A 506 17.76 -5.91 -9.70
N ALA A 507 17.02 -6.17 -10.77
CA ALA A 507 15.59 -6.51 -10.75
C ALA A 507 15.35 -7.81 -11.52
N ASP A 508 14.78 -8.80 -10.83
CA ASP A 508 14.37 -10.08 -11.38
C ASP A 508 12.85 -10.13 -11.50
N PHE A 509 12.34 -10.28 -12.71
CA PHE A 509 10.93 -10.53 -12.96
C PHE A 509 10.62 -12.01 -12.73
N ARG A 510 9.95 -12.28 -11.61
CA ARG A 510 9.63 -13.62 -11.13
C ARG A 510 8.23 -14.00 -11.59
N VAL A 511 8.11 -15.03 -12.43
CA VAL A 511 6.85 -15.43 -13.06
C VAL A 511 6.44 -16.85 -12.73
N LEU A 512 5.13 -17.09 -12.69
CA LEU A 512 4.52 -18.40 -12.53
C LEU A 512 3.85 -18.81 -13.84
N PRO A 513 3.98 -20.09 -14.28
CA PRO A 513 3.34 -20.57 -15.50
C PRO A 513 1.80 -20.62 -15.42
N TYR A 514 1.25 -20.71 -14.20
CA TYR A 514 -0.19 -20.73 -13.92
C TYR A 514 -0.47 -20.30 -12.47
N VAL A 515 -1.67 -19.79 -12.22
CA VAL A 515 -2.22 -19.46 -10.88
C VAL A 515 -3.59 -20.11 -10.64
N LYS A 516 -4.25 -20.61 -11.67
CA LYS A 516 -5.54 -21.32 -11.57
C LYS A 516 -5.45 -22.67 -10.87
N GLN A 517 -4.26 -23.14 -10.60
CA GLN A 517 -3.94 -24.31 -9.79
C GLN A 517 -2.90 -23.92 -8.75
N ALA A 518 -3.01 -24.48 -7.54
CA ALA A 518 -2.04 -24.22 -6.49
C ALA A 518 -0.69 -24.88 -6.77
N GLY A 519 0.40 -24.35 -6.19
CA GLY A 519 1.69 -24.99 -6.15
C GLY A 519 2.57 -24.79 -7.41
N ALA A 520 2.27 -23.81 -8.26
CA ALA A 520 3.09 -23.49 -9.43
C ALA A 520 4.56 -23.20 -9.04
N PRO A 521 5.54 -23.63 -9.84
CA PRO A 521 6.91 -23.19 -9.68
C PRO A 521 7.06 -21.70 -10.07
N VAL A 522 8.13 -21.06 -9.59
CA VAL A 522 8.50 -19.71 -10.01
C VAL A 522 9.81 -19.73 -10.79
N GLU A 523 9.91 -18.91 -11.82
CA GLU A 523 11.15 -18.74 -12.60
C GLU A 523 11.49 -17.26 -12.79
N THR A 524 12.75 -16.94 -13.03
CA THR A 524 13.17 -15.60 -13.46
C THR A 524 13.01 -15.51 -14.97
N ARG A 525 12.12 -14.63 -15.42
CA ARG A 525 11.85 -14.42 -16.85
C ARG A 525 12.80 -13.44 -17.49
N ALA A 526 13.21 -12.43 -16.73
CA ALA A 526 14.19 -11.43 -17.14
C ALA A 526 14.89 -10.86 -15.92
N THR A 527 16.12 -10.43 -16.11
CA THR A 527 16.90 -9.68 -15.12
C THR A 527 17.38 -8.38 -15.76
N PHE A 528 17.20 -7.28 -15.04
CA PHE A 528 17.67 -5.95 -15.43
C PHE A 528 18.58 -5.36 -14.36
N VAL A 529 19.53 -4.55 -14.82
CA VAL A 529 20.48 -3.84 -13.96
C VAL A 529 20.39 -2.35 -14.21
N VAL A 530 20.38 -1.57 -13.14
CA VAL A 530 20.56 -0.12 -13.14
C VAL A 530 21.83 0.19 -12.37
N GLU A 531 22.80 0.80 -13.04
CA GLU A 531 24.08 1.17 -12.44
C GLU A 531 23.97 2.52 -11.71
N ASP A 532 24.75 2.67 -10.64
CA ASP A 532 24.84 3.93 -9.91
C ASP A 532 25.20 5.11 -10.83
N ARG A 533 24.38 6.16 -10.84
CA ARG A 533 24.52 7.38 -11.67
C ARG A 533 24.40 7.16 -13.18
N ARG A 534 23.87 6.05 -13.58
CA ARG A 534 23.57 5.75 -14.99
C ARG A 534 22.09 5.37 -15.10
N PRO A 535 21.20 6.35 -15.24
CA PRO A 535 19.77 6.06 -15.38
C PRO A 535 19.51 5.26 -16.66
N GLY A 536 18.47 4.42 -16.61
CA GLY A 536 18.15 3.47 -17.67
C GLY A 536 18.67 2.06 -17.38
N PHE A 537 18.06 1.09 -18.08
CA PHE A 537 18.43 -0.31 -17.94
C PHE A 537 19.65 -0.66 -18.78
N HIS A 538 20.55 -1.42 -18.20
CA HIS A 538 21.69 -2.00 -18.88
C HIS A 538 21.51 -3.52 -18.96
N PRO A 539 22.01 -4.20 -20.01
CA PRO A 539 22.04 -5.66 -20.06
C PRO A 539 22.78 -6.24 -18.85
N ALA A 540 22.21 -7.30 -18.24
CA ALA A 540 22.81 -8.02 -17.13
C ALA A 540 24.01 -8.86 -17.57
#